data_c51ff2177fe6371e093c627e9f7d9e38
#
_entry.id   c51ff2177fe6371e093c627e9f7d9e38
#
_cell.length_a   1.000
_cell.length_b   1.000
_cell.length_c   1.000
_cell.angle_alpha   90.00
_cell.angle_beta   90.00
_cell.angle_gamma   90.00
#
_symmetry.space_group_name_H-M   'P 1'
#
loop_
_entity.id
_entity.type
_entity.pdbx_description
1 polymer ?
#
loop_
_entity_poly.entity_id
_entity_poly.type
_entity_poly.pdbx_seq_one_letter_code
_entity_poly.pdbx_strand_id
1 'polypeptide(L)'
;MNELEELVADLGQRSFEARLGRPPFPDAFDEQLWGNLEETGLSRLISTQDAGVAEAAVVLRGLARHAAAVPIAETDLLAAWLAEKAGVPVPDSGPLTVALADAELRDGTLSGTAYDVPWPASAAIVLAAKTAEALHVGLLTGEPTALSQNLAGEPRGTFEFQLTDTAVLDLQVAEELTRRGAWARCVQVIGALDAARDLTATHTSERVQFGRPLAKFQAVQHSLATMAGEIERARAATELAIAAAADYGFDNAATDYAVTVAKVAAGRAVGSVTTIAHQLHGAIGVTVEHRLWLFTMRARGWIDDFGTTVEYARRLGRIALAADDPWQVVISCPEPR
;
A
#
# COMPACT_ATOMS: atom_id res chain seq x y z
N MET A 1 8.84 -6.68 -21.88
CA MET A 1 7.92 -5.89 -21.01
C MET A 1 6.51 -6.15 -21.52
N ASN A 2 5.54 -6.41 -20.62
CA ASN A 2 4.17 -6.68 -20.99
C ASN A 2 3.48 -5.34 -21.37
N GLU A 3 2.50 -5.34 -22.27
CA GLU A 3 1.74 -4.14 -22.67
C GLU A 3 1.14 -3.40 -21.46
N LEU A 4 0.67 -4.14 -20.44
CA LEU A 4 0.16 -3.54 -19.20
C LEU A 4 1.25 -2.76 -18.45
N GLU A 5 2.47 -3.29 -18.32
CA GLU A 5 3.58 -2.60 -17.66
C GLU A 5 3.96 -1.31 -18.39
N GLU A 6 3.97 -1.33 -19.71
CA GLU A 6 4.25 -0.16 -20.54
C GLU A 6 3.18 0.92 -20.40
N LEU A 7 1.90 0.52 -20.44
CA LEU A 7 0.78 1.43 -20.27
C LEU A 7 0.81 2.10 -18.88
N VAL A 8 0.99 1.32 -17.83
CA VAL A 8 1.03 1.84 -16.45
C VAL A 8 2.24 2.76 -16.24
N ALA A 9 3.39 2.42 -16.82
CA ALA A 9 4.59 3.26 -16.75
C ALA A 9 4.38 4.60 -17.48
N ASP A 10 3.76 4.60 -18.64
CA ASP A 10 3.45 5.81 -19.40
C ASP A 10 2.44 6.72 -18.66
N LEU A 11 1.34 6.16 -18.16
CA LEU A 11 0.36 6.89 -17.35
C LEU A 11 0.99 7.48 -16.08
N GLY A 12 1.77 6.68 -15.36
CA GLY A 12 2.47 7.11 -14.16
C GLY A 12 3.49 8.22 -14.43
N GLN A 13 4.29 8.09 -15.48
CA GLN A 13 5.30 9.07 -15.86
C GLN A 13 4.67 10.41 -16.25
N ARG A 14 3.63 10.41 -17.07
CA ARG A 14 2.90 11.64 -17.44
C ARG A 14 2.29 12.34 -16.21
N SER A 15 1.64 11.59 -15.32
CA SER A 15 1.12 12.12 -14.06
C SER A 15 2.22 12.73 -13.20
N PHE A 16 3.33 12.03 -13.04
CA PHE A 16 4.47 12.51 -12.27
C PHE A 16 5.03 13.83 -12.82
N GLU A 17 5.24 13.91 -14.14
CA GLU A 17 5.73 15.12 -14.82
C GLU A 17 4.76 16.30 -14.71
N ALA A 18 3.45 16.07 -14.85
CA ALA A 18 2.43 17.09 -14.73
C ALA A 18 2.32 17.70 -13.32
N ARG A 19 2.78 16.97 -12.29
CA ARG A 19 2.79 17.43 -10.90
C ARG A 19 4.10 18.09 -10.47
N LEU A 20 5.12 18.12 -11.34
CA LEU A 20 6.37 18.82 -11.06
C LEU A 20 6.14 20.31 -10.83
N GLY A 21 6.70 20.84 -9.75
CA GLY A 21 6.56 22.25 -9.37
C GLY A 21 5.27 22.60 -8.62
N ARG A 22 4.36 21.65 -8.38
CA ARG A 22 3.23 21.86 -7.47
C ARG A 22 3.68 21.81 -6.00
N PRO A 23 2.96 22.51 -5.09
CA PRO A 23 3.22 22.38 -3.65
C PRO A 23 3.13 20.91 -3.22
N PRO A 24 4.09 20.42 -2.43
CA PRO A 24 4.15 19.02 -2.06
C PRO A 24 3.16 18.62 -0.95
N PHE A 25 2.58 19.58 -0.24
CA PHE A 25 1.70 19.36 0.91
C PHE A 25 0.49 20.28 0.89
N PRO A 26 -0.73 19.77 1.16
CA PRO A 26 -1.09 18.36 1.07
C PRO A 26 -0.94 17.84 -0.36
N ASP A 27 -0.74 16.53 -0.54
CA ASP A 27 -0.74 15.93 -1.88
C ASP A 27 -2.17 15.99 -2.44
N ALA A 28 -2.30 16.49 -3.66
CA ALA A 28 -3.60 16.66 -4.28
C ALA A 28 -3.99 15.41 -5.07
N PHE A 29 -5.27 15.05 -5.01
CA PHE A 29 -5.82 14.00 -5.86
C PHE A 29 -5.57 14.31 -7.34
N ASP A 30 -5.06 13.34 -8.08
CA ASP A 30 -4.77 13.47 -9.51
C ASP A 30 -5.98 13.04 -10.35
N GLU A 31 -6.90 13.99 -10.56
CA GLU A 31 -8.13 13.78 -11.32
C GLU A 31 -7.86 13.30 -12.76
N GLN A 32 -6.80 13.81 -13.39
CA GLN A 32 -6.47 13.43 -14.76
C GLN A 32 -5.95 12.00 -14.84
N LEU A 33 -5.05 11.61 -13.93
CA LEU A 33 -4.60 10.22 -13.84
C LEU A 33 -5.78 9.30 -13.55
N TRP A 34 -6.66 9.69 -12.63
CA TRP A 34 -7.84 8.89 -12.29
C TRP A 34 -8.74 8.66 -13.51
N GLY A 35 -9.07 9.73 -14.26
CA GLY A 35 -9.84 9.61 -15.50
C GLY A 35 -9.21 8.66 -16.52
N ASN A 36 -7.89 8.76 -16.72
CA ASN A 36 -7.16 7.85 -17.61
C ASN A 36 -7.21 6.38 -17.12
N LEU A 37 -7.15 6.14 -15.80
CA LEU A 37 -7.28 4.80 -15.23
C LEU A 37 -8.68 4.21 -15.42
N GLU A 38 -9.72 5.04 -15.35
CA GLU A 38 -11.09 4.63 -15.65
C GLU A 38 -11.29 4.34 -17.14
N GLU A 39 -10.83 5.22 -18.03
CA GLU A 39 -10.91 5.03 -19.48
C GLU A 39 -10.21 3.77 -19.96
N THR A 40 -9.13 3.37 -19.30
CA THR A 40 -8.36 2.16 -19.62
C THR A 40 -8.82 0.92 -18.86
N GLY A 41 -9.84 1.02 -17.98
CA GLY A 41 -10.31 -0.07 -17.14
C GLY A 41 -9.38 -0.45 -15.98
N LEU A 42 -8.31 0.31 -15.75
CA LEU A 42 -7.30 -0.02 -14.73
C LEU A 42 -7.72 0.34 -13.30
N SER A 43 -8.77 1.14 -13.14
CA SER A 43 -9.25 1.58 -11.82
C SER A 43 -9.94 0.48 -11.01
N ARG A 44 -10.50 -0.55 -11.69
CA ARG A 44 -11.33 -1.61 -11.10
C ARG A 44 -11.11 -2.99 -11.75
N LEU A 45 -9.85 -3.35 -11.98
CA LEU A 45 -9.46 -4.58 -12.67
C LEU A 45 -9.98 -5.86 -12.01
N ILE A 46 -9.96 -5.94 -10.68
CA ILE A 46 -10.36 -7.13 -9.93
C ILE A 46 -11.88 -7.18 -9.77
N SER A 47 -12.51 -6.06 -9.43
CA SER A 47 -13.94 -5.99 -9.18
C SER A 47 -14.77 -6.17 -10.45
N THR A 48 -14.24 -5.80 -11.63
CA THR A 48 -14.88 -6.09 -12.93
C THR A 48 -14.55 -7.46 -13.48
N GLN A 49 -13.66 -8.22 -12.82
CA GLN A 49 -13.18 -9.55 -13.26
C GLN A 49 -12.47 -9.55 -14.62
N ASP A 50 -12.00 -8.38 -15.06
CA ASP A 50 -11.26 -8.25 -16.32
C ASP A 50 -9.82 -8.75 -16.20
N ALA A 51 -9.28 -8.80 -14.96
CA ALA A 51 -7.94 -9.27 -14.69
C ALA A 51 -7.82 -9.87 -13.27
N GLY A 52 -6.69 -10.49 -12.98
CA GLY A 52 -6.40 -11.11 -11.70
C GLY A 52 -5.53 -10.27 -10.77
N VAL A 53 -5.18 -10.88 -9.66
CA VAL A 53 -4.34 -10.27 -8.60
C VAL A 53 -2.94 -9.92 -9.13
N ALA A 54 -2.41 -10.69 -10.10
CA ALA A 54 -1.10 -10.45 -10.70
C ALA A 54 -1.07 -9.15 -11.50
N GLU A 55 -2.11 -8.88 -12.30
CA GLU A 55 -2.25 -7.64 -13.07
C GLU A 55 -2.46 -6.45 -12.14
N ALA A 56 -3.25 -6.60 -11.08
CA ALA A 56 -3.39 -5.56 -10.06
C ALA A 56 -2.06 -5.22 -9.38
N ALA A 57 -1.20 -6.21 -9.14
CA ALA A 57 0.14 -5.98 -8.62
C ALA A 57 1.01 -5.15 -9.58
N VAL A 58 0.90 -5.38 -10.89
CA VAL A 58 1.60 -4.56 -11.91
C VAL A 58 1.14 -3.11 -11.83
N VAL A 59 -0.18 -2.87 -11.77
CA VAL A 59 -0.74 -1.51 -11.66
C VAL A 59 -0.28 -0.82 -10.38
N LEU A 60 -0.44 -1.47 -9.24
CA LEU A 60 -0.05 -0.92 -7.93
C LEU A 60 1.44 -0.55 -7.88
N ARG A 61 2.30 -1.48 -8.29
CA ARG A 61 3.76 -1.27 -8.30
C ARG A 61 4.18 -0.17 -9.28
N GLY A 62 3.62 -0.19 -10.49
CA GLY A 62 3.93 0.79 -11.53
C GLY A 62 3.52 2.21 -11.14
N LEU A 63 2.30 2.40 -10.64
CA LEU A 63 1.82 3.70 -10.17
C LEU A 63 2.62 4.19 -8.96
N ALA A 64 2.96 3.31 -8.01
CA ALA A 64 3.78 3.66 -6.85
C ALA A 64 5.20 4.09 -7.25
N ARG A 65 5.78 3.51 -8.31
CA ARG A 65 7.07 3.90 -8.88
C ARG A 65 7.09 5.35 -9.41
N HIS A 66 5.91 5.91 -9.68
CA HIS A 66 5.73 7.29 -10.13
C HIS A 66 5.05 8.18 -9.07
N ALA A 67 4.99 7.71 -7.83
CA ALA A 67 4.37 8.42 -6.72
C ALA A 67 2.94 8.92 -7.04
N ALA A 68 2.14 8.10 -7.72
CA ALA A 68 0.78 8.45 -8.12
C ALA A 68 -0.09 8.83 -6.91
N ALA A 69 -0.87 9.90 -7.06
CA ALA A 69 -1.70 10.47 -6.00
C ALA A 69 -3.18 10.09 -6.20
N VAL A 70 -3.47 8.79 -6.16
CA VAL A 70 -4.80 8.21 -6.36
C VAL A 70 -5.02 7.00 -5.45
N PRO A 71 -6.26 6.77 -4.95
CA PRO A 71 -6.60 5.65 -4.06
C PRO A 71 -6.83 4.34 -4.82
N ILE A 72 -5.86 3.91 -5.63
CA ILE A 72 -6.05 2.73 -6.50
C ILE A 72 -6.20 1.43 -5.70
N ALA A 73 -5.41 1.23 -4.65
CA ALA A 73 -5.52 0.06 -3.79
C ALA A 73 -6.83 0.08 -2.99
N GLU A 74 -7.19 1.24 -2.47
CA GLU A 74 -8.40 1.44 -1.68
C GLU A 74 -9.66 1.19 -2.51
N THR A 75 -9.66 1.61 -3.78
CA THR A 75 -10.84 1.50 -4.65
C THR A 75 -11.17 0.07 -4.99
N ASP A 76 -10.23 -0.62 -5.65
CA ASP A 76 -10.53 -1.92 -6.28
C ASP A 76 -10.40 -3.09 -5.27
N LEU A 77 -9.24 -3.19 -4.62
CA LEU A 77 -8.92 -4.31 -3.74
C LEU A 77 -9.69 -4.31 -2.43
N LEU A 78 -10.07 -3.13 -1.92
CA LEU A 78 -10.63 -2.98 -0.59
C LEU A 78 -12.11 -2.59 -0.63
N ALA A 79 -12.43 -1.36 -1.09
CA ALA A 79 -13.77 -0.81 -0.97
C ALA A 79 -14.78 -1.47 -1.91
N ALA A 80 -14.45 -1.64 -3.20
CA ALA A 80 -15.33 -2.30 -4.17
C ALA A 80 -15.57 -3.75 -3.79
N TRP A 81 -14.50 -4.50 -3.46
CA TRP A 81 -14.60 -5.88 -2.99
C TRP A 81 -15.46 -6.01 -1.72
N LEU A 82 -15.27 -5.12 -0.72
CA LEU A 82 -16.02 -5.18 0.53
C LEU A 82 -17.50 -4.86 0.30
N ALA A 83 -17.79 -3.84 -0.52
CA ALA A 83 -19.14 -3.43 -0.88
C ALA A 83 -19.89 -4.55 -1.61
N GLU A 84 -19.25 -5.21 -2.59
CA GLU A 84 -19.81 -6.38 -3.28
C GLU A 84 -20.13 -7.51 -2.30
N LYS A 85 -19.17 -7.87 -1.45
CA LYS A 85 -19.32 -8.94 -0.44
C LYS A 85 -20.45 -8.66 0.55
N ALA A 86 -20.66 -7.39 0.86
CA ALA A 86 -21.74 -6.93 1.77
C ALA A 86 -23.07 -6.64 1.08
N GLY A 87 -23.12 -6.61 -0.25
CA GLY A 87 -24.29 -6.19 -1.00
C GLY A 87 -24.64 -4.70 -0.81
N VAL A 88 -23.63 -3.88 -0.47
CA VAL A 88 -23.78 -2.42 -0.29
C VAL A 88 -23.56 -1.73 -1.63
N PRO A 89 -24.53 -0.96 -2.15
CA PRO A 89 -24.38 -0.28 -3.42
C PRO A 89 -23.36 0.85 -3.30
N VAL A 90 -22.42 0.90 -4.25
CA VAL A 90 -21.41 1.95 -4.39
C VAL A 90 -21.46 2.56 -5.79
N PRO A 91 -20.95 3.77 -6.02
CA PRO A 91 -20.88 4.35 -7.36
C PRO A 91 -20.12 3.46 -8.34
N ASP A 92 -20.62 3.34 -9.57
CA ASP A 92 -19.98 2.58 -10.64
C ASP A 92 -18.70 3.24 -11.16
N SER A 93 -18.57 4.55 -10.99
CA SER A 93 -17.41 5.36 -11.38
C SER A 93 -16.94 6.24 -10.23
N GLY A 94 -15.74 6.78 -10.34
CA GLY A 94 -15.09 7.56 -9.30
C GLY A 94 -14.32 6.70 -8.29
N PRO A 95 -13.44 7.32 -7.52
CA PRO A 95 -12.63 6.63 -6.53
C PRO A 95 -13.46 6.19 -5.31
N LEU A 96 -13.10 5.03 -4.77
CA LEU A 96 -13.61 4.54 -3.50
C LEU A 96 -12.47 4.48 -2.48
N THR A 97 -12.85 4.53 -1.21
CA THR A 97 -11.91 4.28 -0.11
C THR A 97 -12.59 3.50 1.01
N VAL A 98 -11.80 2.97 1.92
CA VAL A 98 -12.28 2.21 3.07
C VAL A 98 -11.97 2.92 4.37
N ALA A 99 -12.96 2.98 5.26
CA ALA A 99 -12.81 3.43 6.63
C ALA A 99 -12.87 2.24 7.57
N LEU A 100 -11.79 1.99 8.31
CA LEU A 100 -11.71 0.93 9.32
C LEU A 100 -11.99 1.53 10.69
N ALA A 101 -12.88 0.90 11.49
CA ALA A 101 -13.18 1.35 12.83
C ALA A 101 -13.53 0.20 13.77
N ASP A 102 -13.21 0.35 15.05
CA ASP A 102 -13.90 -0.36 16.10
C ASP A 102 -15.19 0.40 16.45
N ALA A 103 -16.29 -0.32 16.70
CA ALA A 103 -17.60 0.27 16.89
C ALA A 103 -18.38 -0.42 18.02
N GLU A 104 -19.33 0.31 18.58
CA GLU A 104 -20.32 -0.21 19.53
C GLU A 104 -21.70 -0.23 18.85
N LEU A 105 -22.43 -1.35 19.05
CA LEU A 105 -23.81 -1.47 18.63
C LEU A 105 -24.72 -1.36 19.85
N ARG A 106 -25.54 -0.30 19.91
CA ARG A 106 -26.51 -0.07 20.99
C ARG A 106 -27.87 0.30 20.41
N ASP A 107 -28.90 -0.39 20.82
CA ASP A 107 -30.29 -0.13 20.40
C ASP A 107 -30.46 -0.05 18.88
N GLY A 108 -29.74 -0.91 18.13
CA GLY A 108 -29.76 -0.95 16.67
C GLY A 108 -28.95 0.18 16.00
N THR A 109 -28.26 1.03 16.75
CA THR A 109 -27.39 2.09 16.24
C THR A 109 -25.93 1.69 16.43
N LEU A 110 -25.21 1.63 15.32
CA LEU A 110 -23.77 1.43 15.28
C LEU A 110 -23.08 2.78 15.41
N SER A 111 -22.18 2.95 16.37
CA SER A 111 -21.44 4.20 16.59
C SER A 111 -19.96 3.96 16.83
N GLY A 112 -19.14 4.91 16.40
CA GLY A 112 -17.70 4.83 16.55
C GLY A 112 -16.97 6.01 15.88
N THR A 113 -15.64 5.88 15.83
CA THR A 113 -14.77 6.84 15.14
C THR A 113 -13.84 6.09 14.20
N ALA A 114 -13.85 6.47 12.93
CA ALA A 114 -12.91 6.00 11.92
C ALA A 114 -11.75 7.00 11.79
N TYR A 115 -10.56 6.54 12.08
CA TYR A 115 -9.34 7.34 12.00
C TYR A 115 -8.58 7.05 10.71
N ASP A 116 -7.78 8.03 10.27
CA ASP A 116 -6.85 7.90 9.15
C ASP A 116 -7.47 7.40 7.83
N VAL A 117 -8.75 7.76 7.59
CA VAL A 117 -9.45 7.41 6.35
C VAL A 117 -8.74 8.04 5.15
N PRO A 118 -8.24 7.24 4.18
CA PRO A 118 -7.51 7.77 3.04
C PRO A 118 -8.44 8.54 2.09
N TRP A 119 -7.94 9.63 1.50
CA TRP A 119 -8.62 10.40 0.43
C TRP A 119 -10.05 10.82 0.77
N PRO A 120 -10.29 11.38 1.96
CA PRO A 120 -11.64 11.57 2.51
C PRO A 120 -12.54 12.51 1.71
N ALA A 121 -11.95 13.45 0.95
CA ALA A 121 -12.69 14.42 0.15
C ALA A 121 -12.88 14.01 -1.32
N SER A 122 -12.13 13.01 -1.80
CA SER A 122 -12.09 12.66 -3.22
C SER A 122 -12.78 11.33 -3.52
N ALA A 123 -13.03 10.49 -2.51
CA ALA A 123 -13.53 9.13 -2.67
C ALA A 123 -14.83 8.89 -1.91
N ALA A 124 -15.72 8.04 -2.45
CA ALA A 124 -16.83 7.50 -1.68
C ALA A 124 -16.30 6.49 -0.65
N ILE A 125 -16.80 6.55 0.59
CA ILE A 125 -16.21 5.84 1.73
C ILE A 125 -17.07 4.64 2.11
N VAL A 126 -16.51 3.45 1.99
CA VAL A 126 -17.10 2.21 2.52
C VAL A 126 -16.58 2.00 3.94
N LEU A 127 -17.50 2.03 4.90
CA LEU A 127 -17.17 1.78 6.31
C LEU A 127 -17.11 0.27 6.58
N ALA A 128 -16.04 -0.15 7.24
CA ALA A 128 -15.84 -1.46 7.84
C ALA A 128 -15.72 -1.30 9.36
N ALA A 129 -16.82 -1.39 10.07
CA ALA A 129 -16.90 -1.17 11.52
C ALA A 129 -16.99 -2.50 12.25
N LYS A 130 -15.99 -2.80 13.06
CA LYS A 130 -15.87 -4.04 13.81
C LYS A 130 -16.48 -3.90 15.21
N THR A 131 -17.42 -4.77 15.54
CA THR A 131 -17.90 -5.00 16.91
C THR A 131 -17.26 -6.27 17.51
N ALA A 132 -17.59 -6.62 18.72
CA ALA A 132 -17.15 -7.86 19.35
C ALA A 132 -17.66 -9.13 18.62
N GLU A 133 -18.78 -9.03 17.91
CA GLU A 133 -19.50 -10.17 17.33
C GLU A 133 -19.45 -10.24 15.80
N ALA A 134 -19.32 -9.10 15.11
CA ALA A 134 -19.47 -9.03 13.66
C ALA A 134 -18.72 -7.84 13.05
N LEU A 135 -18.58 -7.89 11.73
CA LEU A 135 -18.20 -6.76 10.89
C LEU A 135 -19.45 -6.12 10.29
N HIS A 136 -19.65 -4.84 10.56
CA HIS A 136 -20.72 -4.04 9.99
C HIS A 136 -20.18 -3.23 8.80
N VAL A 137 -20.86 -3.30 7.66
CA VAL A 137 -20.45 -2.62 6.42
C VAL A 137 -21.57 -1.68 5.98
N GLY A 138 -21.21 -0.44 5.65
CA GLY A 138 -22.15 0.57 5.18
C GLY A 138 -21.42 1.70 4.46
N LEU A 139 -22.15 2.70 3.99
CA LEU A 139 -21.56 3.93 3.44
C LEU A 139 -21.39 4.96 4.54
N LEU A 140 -20.18 5.48 4.65
CA LEU A 140 -19.89 6.61 5.51
C LEU A 140 -20.08 7.91 4.73
N THR A 141 -20.96 8.76 5.22
CA THR A 141 -21.30 10.05 4.63
C THR A 141 -21.05 11.18 5.62
N GLY A 142 -20.92 12.39 5.12
CA GLY A 142 -20.67 13.60 5.92
C GLY A 142 -19.24 14.08 5.82
N GLU A 143 -18.96 15.17 6.54
CA GLU A 143 -17.64 15.80 6.55
C GLU A 143 -16.75 15.17 7.63
N PRO A 144 -15.45 15.10 7.41
CA PRO A 144 -14.51 14.67 8.43
C PRO A 144 -14.48 15.64 9.61
N THR A 145 -14.44 15.10 10.83
CA THR A 145 -14.30 15.90 12.07
C THR A 145 -12.90 16.50 12.21
N ALA A 146 -11.90 15.86 11.56
CA ALA A 146 -10.54 16.37 11.47
C ALA A 146 -9.89 15.92 10.17
N LEU A 147 -9.08 16.78 9.59
CA LEU A 147 -8.21 16.48 8.45
C LEU A 147 -6.77 16.38 8.91
N SER A 148 -6.07 15.42 8.36
CA SER A 148 -4.64 15.16 8.56
C SER A 148 -4.00 14.70 7.26
N GLN A 149 -2.75 14.29 7.33
CA GLN A 149 -2.02 13.72 6.20
C GLN A 149 -1.00 12.69 6.72
N ASN A 150 -0.68 11.72 5.90
CA ASN A 150 0.41 10.80 6.22
C ASN A 150 1.79 11.45 5.97
N LEU A 151 2.86 10.68 6.18
CA LEU A 151 4.25 11.17 6.00
C LEU A 151 4.54 11.70 4.59
N ALA A 152 3.81 11.24 3.58
CA ALA A 152 3.98 11.66 2.20
C ALA A 152 3.08 12.84 1.79
N GLY A 153 2.24 13.33 2.70
CA GLY A 153 1.27 14.39 2.42
C GLY A 153 -0.06 13.89 1.85
N GLU A 154 -0.25 12.57 1.73
CA GLU A 154 -1.51 12.01 1.25
C GLU A 154 -2.63 12.32 2.27
N PRO A 155 -3.78 12.84 1.81
CA PRO A 155 -4.87 13.25 2.69
C PRO A 155 -5.42 12.11 3.53
N ARG A 156 -5.72 12.41 4.80
CA ARG A 156 -6.38 11.53 5.76
C ARG A 156 -7.50 12.28 6.47
N GLY A 157 -8.55 11.57 6.85
CA GLY A 157 -9.68 12.14 7.60
C GLY A 157 -10.05 11.31 8.80
N THR A 158 -10.61 11.97 9.82
CA THR A 158 -11.26 11.32 10.95
C THR A 158 -12.76 11.57 10.86
N PHE A 159 -13.56 10.52 11.06
CA PHE A 159 -15.01 10.59 10.99
C PHE A 159 -15.63 9.98 12.24
N GLU A 160 -16.50 10.73 12.89
CA GLU A 160 -17.44 10.17 13.85
C GLU A 160 -18.69 9.71 13.10
N PHE A 161 -19.19 8.53 13.42
CA PHE A 161 -20.36 7.99 12.73
C PHE A 161 -21.41 7.40 13.68
N GLN A 162 -22.64 7.48 13.21
CA GLN A 162 -23.81 6.79 13.78
C GLN A 162 -24.63 6.26 12.60
N LEU A 163 -24.75 4.94 12.49
CA LEU A 163 -25.45 4.26 11.39
C LEU A 163 -26.46 3.25 11.95
N THR A 164 -27.61 3.17 11.30
CA THR A 164 -28.66 2.17 11.63
C THR A 164 -28.84 1.15 10.52
N ASP A 165 -28.37 1.46 9.31
CA ASP A 165 -28.49 0.61 8.13
C ASP A 165 -27.08 0.14 7.72
N THR A 166 -26.77 -1.11 8.09
CA THR A 166 -25.49 -1.75 7.77
C THR A 166 -25.71 -3.21 7.44
N ALA A 167 -24.96 -3.71 6.46
CA ALA A 167 -24.83 -5.15 6.25
C ALA A 167 -23.95 -5.77 7.33
N VAL A 168 -24.27 -7.00 7.72
CA VAL A 168 -23.54 -7.72 8.78
C VAL A 168 -22.80 -8.90 8.18
N LEU A 169 -21.48 -8.95 8.37
CA LEU A 169 -20.59 -10.00 7.88
C LEU A 169 -19.83 -10.65 9.05
N ASP A 170 -19.24 -11.80 8.78
CA ASP A 170 -18.34 -12.49 9.72
C ASP A 170 -17.05 -11.67 9.97
N LEU A 171 -16.51 -11.79 11.19
CA LEU A 171 -15.25 -11.14 11.56
C LEU A 171 -14.05 -11.57 10.70
N GLN A 172 -14.09 -12.75 10.10
CA GLN A 172 -13.06 -13.22 9.16
C GLN A 172 -12.92 -12.30 7.94
N VAL A 173 -14.01 -11.62 7.54
CA VAL A 173 -13.97 -10.63 6.45
C VAL A 173 -13.12 -9.41 6.83
N ALA A 174 -13.13 -9.00 8.10
CA ALA A 174 -12.25 -7.92 8.57
C ALA A 174 -10.76 -8.34 8.52
N GLU A 175 -10.47 -9.61 8.80
CA GLU A 175 -9.11 -10.16 8.68
C GLU A 175 -8.67 -10.24 7.21
N GLU A 176 -9.57 -10.68 6.32
CA GLU A 176 -9.30 -10.67 4.87
C GLU A 176 -9.08 -9.26 4.35
N LEU A 177 -9.91 -8.28 4.74
CA LEU A 177 -9.75 -6.88 4.37
C LEU A 177 -8.37 -6.33 4.78
N THR A 178 -7.96 -6.60 6.02
CA THR A 178 -6.64 -6.23 6.54
C THR A 178 -5.51 -6.88 5.73
N ARG A 179 -5.66 -8.15 5.38
CA ARG A 179 -4.68 -8.90 4.57
C ARG A 179 -4.56 -8.35 3.16
N ARG A 180 -5.68 -8.01 2.51
CA ARG A 180 -5.70 -7.36 1.19
C ARG A 180 -4.97 -6.02 1.21
N GLY A 181 -5.25 -5.19 2.22
CA GLY A 181 -4.56 -3.92 2.41
C GLY A 181 -3.06 -4.08 2.66
N ALA A 182 -2.66 -5.00 3.54
CA ALA A 182 -1.26 -5.30 3.82
C ALA A 182 -0.51 -5.80 2.57
N TRP A 183 -1.15 -6.66 1.77
CA TRP A 183 -0.65 -7.12 0.48
C TRP A 183 -0.42 -5.96 -0.49
N ALA A 184 -1.43 -5.11 -0.68
CA ALA A 184 -1.36 -3.96 -1.57
C ALA A 184 -0.22 -3.01 -1.19
N ARG A 185 -0.06 -2.73 0.11
CA ARG A 185 1.03 -1.88 0.62
C ARG A 185 2.41 -2.50 0.39
N CYS A 186 2.57 -3.83 0.52
CA CYS A 186 3.83 -4.48 0.17
C CYS A 186 4.19 -4.25 -1.31
N VAL A 187 3.22 -4.42 -2.21
CA VAL A 187 3.40 -4.21 -3.65
C VAL A 187 3.76 -2.76 -3.98
N GLN A 188 3.03 -1.80 -3.42
CA GLN A 188 3.28 -0.36 -3.60
C GLN A 188 4.66 0.05 -3.05
N VAL A 189 5.05 -0.46 -1.90
CA VAL A 189 6.36 -0.21 -1.28
C VAL A 189 7.50 -0.62 -2.21
N ILE A 190 7.41 -1.78 -2.88
CA ILE A 190 8.45 -2.20 -3.85
C ILE A 190 8.60 -1.17 -4.97
N GLY A 191 7.48 -0.67 -5.54
CA GLY A 191 7.52 0.37 -6.58
C GLY A 191 8.21 1.66 -6.10
N ALA A 192 7.88 2.12 -4.89
CA ALA A 192 8.48 3.31 -4.30
C ALA A 192 9.99 3.12 -4.00
N LEU A 193 10.40 1.94 -3.51
CA LEU A 193 11.80 1.64 -3.24
C LEU A 193 12.63 1.51 -4.54
N ASP A 194 12.04 0.99 -5.62
CA ASP A 194 12.68 0.98 -6.94
C ASP A 194 12.98 2.39 -7.43
N ALA A 195 12.02 3.31 -7.34
CA ALA A 195 12.23 4.71 -7.71
C ALA A 195 13.30 5.38 -6.84
N ALA A 196 13.29 5.14 -5.52
CA ALA A 196 14.30 5.65 -4.61
C ALA A 196 15.71 5.13 -4.95
N ARG A 197 15.83 3.83 -5.30
CA ARG A 197 17.09 3.22 -5.76
C ARG A 197 17.61 3.90 -7.03
N ASP A 198 16.75 4.06 -8.03
CA ASP A 198 17.13 4.61 -9.33
C ASP A 198 17.59 6.08 -9.20
N LEU A 199 16.85 6.88 -8.42
CA LEU A 199 17.26 8.25 -8.10
C LEU A 199 18.61 8.30 -7.37
N THR A 200 18.85 7.37 -6.44
CA THR A 200 20.10 7.32 -5.69
C THR A 200 21.27 6.89 -6.57
N ALA A 201 21.07 5.92 -7.45
CA ALA A 201 22.07 5.49 -8.41
C ALA A 201 22.45 6.61 -9.38
N THR A 202 21.46 7.33 -9.92
CA THR A 202 21.65 8.48 -10.80
C THR A 202 22.41 9.59 -10.06
N HIS A 203 21.92 10.01 -8.87
CA HIS A 203 22.56 11.07 -8.07
C HIS A 203 24.04 10.76 -7.77
N THR A 204 24.35 9.54 -7.33
CA THR A 204 25.74 9.17 -7.00
C THR A 204 26.64 9.05 -8.23
N SER A 205 26.08 8.79 -9.39
CA SER A 205 26.82 8.74 -10.66
C SER A 205 27.16 10.13 -11.21
N GLU A 206 26.26 11.10 -10.99
CA GLU A 206 26.41 12.47 -11.49
C GLU A 206 27.15 13.39 -10.50
N ARG A 207 26.95 13.19 -9.20
CA ARG A 207 27.54 14.04 -8.16
C ARG A 207 29.04 13.82 -8.03
N VAL A 208 29.83 14.83 -8.36
CA VAL A 208 31.30 14.81 -8.25
C VAL A 208 31.72 15.45 -6.92
N GLN A 209 32.51 14.75 -6.12
CA GLN A 209 33.19 15.21 -4.92
C GLN A 209 34.56 14.55 -4.83
N PHE A 210 35.54 15.25 -4.25
CA PHE A 210 36.93 14.77 -4.13
C PHE A 210 37.52 14.32 -5.48
N GLY A 211 37.20 15.05 -6.55
CA GLY A 211 37.71 14.86 -7.91
C GLY A 211 37.11 13.71 -8.71
N ARG A 212 36.07 13.03 -8.23
CA ARG A 212 35.41 11.94 -8.97
C ARG A 212 33.93 11.75 -8.56
N PRO A 213 33.09 11.07 -9.39
CA PRO A 213 31.73 10.71 -9.02
C PRO A 213 31.66 9.92 -7.71
N LEU A 214 30.61 10.15 -6.90
CA LEU A 214 30.40 9.44 -5.62
C LEU A 214 30.35 7.93 -5.81
N ALA A 215 29.75 7.44 -6.91
CA ALA A 215 29.64 6.02 -7.25
C ALA A 215 31.03 5.34 -7.46
N LYS A 216 32.13 6.10 -7.53
CA LYS A 216 33.49 5.54 -7.64
C LYS A 216 34.13 5.25 -6.27
N PHE A 217 33.47 5.58 -5.15
CA PHE A 217 33.95 5.26 -3.81
C PHE A 217 33.41 3.91 -3.35
N GLN A 218 34.26 3.05 -2.80
CA GLN A 218 33.85 1.71 -2.33
C GLN A 218 32.72 1.76 -1.31
N ALA A 219 32.75 2.71 -0.36
CA ALA A 219 31.69 2.85 0.63
C ALA A 219 30.31 3.12 -0.02
N VAL A 220 30.27 3.93 -1.08
CA VAL A 220 29.06 4.20 -1.84
C VAL A 220 28.61 2.97 -2.61
N GLN A 221 29.54 2.24 -3.25
CA GLN A 221 29.22 1.00 -3.96
C GLN A 221 28.65 -0.07 -3.02
N HIS A 222 29.23 -0.23 -1.82
CA HIS A 222 28.70 -1.15 -0.81
C HIS A 222 27.29 -0.75 -0.35
N SER A 223 27.04 0.55 -0.15
CA SER A 223 25.71 1.05 0.22
C SER A 223 24.69 0.81 -0.87
N LEU A 224 25.03 1.06 -2.14
CA LEU A 224 24.15 0.77 -3.29
C LEU A 224 23.88 -0.73 -3.43
N ALA A 225 24.90 -1.58 -3.24
CA ALA A 225 24.73 -3.05 -3.26
C ALA A 225 23.83 -3.54 -2.12
N THR A 226 24.00 -2.99 -0.91
CA THR A 226 23.13 -3.29 0.24
C THR A 226 21.69 -2.87 -0.06
N MET A 227 21.48 -1.66 -0.60
CA MET A 227 20.15 -1.17 -1.00
C MET A 227 19.50 -2.12 -2.00
N ALA A 228 20.20 -2.51 -3.06
CA ALA A 228 19.69 -3.43 -4.07
C ALA A 228 19.33 -4.80 -3.45
N GLY A 229 20.21 -5.36 -2.62
CA GLY A 229 19.96 -6.65 -1.95
C GLY A 229 18.74 -6.64 -1.03
N GLU A 230 18.53 -5.55 -0.28
CA GLU A 230 17.34 -5.40 0.58
C GLU A 230 16.05 -5.28 -0.24
N ILE A 231 16.07 -4.56 -1.37
CA ILE A 231 14.92 -4.45 -2.27
C ILE A 231 14.60 -5.81 -2.88
N GLU A 232 15.58 -6.53 -3.41
CA GLU A 232 15.36 -7.84 -4.05
C GLU A 232 14.87 -8.90 -3.06
N ARG A 233 15.35 -8.87 -1.82
CA ARG A 233 14.82 -9.74 -0.75
C ARG A 233 13.35 -9.45 -0.45
N ALA A 234 12.98 -8.16 -0.35
CA ALA A 234 11.60 -7.75 -0.12
C ALA A 234 10.72 -8.06 -1.34
N ARG A 235 11.25 -7.88 -2.55
CA ARG A 235 10.57 -8.23 -3.81
C ARG A 235 10.25 -9.71 -3.86
N ALA A 236 11.22 -10.59 -3.60
CA ALA A 236 11.00 -12.03 -3.60
C ALA A 236 9.89 -12.47 -2.64
N ALA A 237 9.85 -11.87 -1.43
CA ALA A 237 8.79 -12.13 -0.47
C ALA A 237 7.43 -11.59 -0.93
N THR A 238 7.40 -10.43 -1.60
CA THR A 238 6.17 -9.85 -2.14
C THR A 238 5.65 -10.64 -3.34
N GLU A 239 6.52 -11.12 -4.23
CA GLU A 239 6.14 -11.98 -5.34
C GLU A 239 5.56 -13.33 -4.86
N LEU A 240 6.10 -13.88 -3.76
CA LEU A 240 5.50 -15.05 -3.11
C LEU A 240 4.06 -14.74 -2.63
N ALA A 241 3.83 -13.57 -2.03
CA ALA A 241 2.49 -13.17 -1.60
C ALA A 241 1.55 -12.89 -2.79
N ILE A 242 2.06 -12.39 -3.92
CA ILE A 242 1.28 -12.23 -5.16
C ILE A 242 0.86 -13.59 -5.70
N ALA A 243 1.80 -14.53 -5.82
CA ALA A 243 1.51 -15.89 -6.29
C ALA A 243 0.49 -16.60 -5.38
N ALA A 244 0.69 -16.53 -4.05
CA ALA A 244 -0.23 -17.16 -3.11
C ALA A 244 -1.66 -16.57 -3.21
N ALA A 245 -1.80 -15.26 -3.37
CA ALA A 245 -3.10 -14.63 -3.54
C ALA A 245 -3.77 -14.98 -4.88
N ALA A 246 -2.97 -15.14 -5.94
CA ALA A 246 -3.47 -15.57 -7.26
C ALA A 246 -3.91 -17.06 -7.26
N ASP A 247 -3.17 -17.93 -6.58
CA ASP A 247 -3.43 -19.36 -6.59
C ASP A 247 -4.53 -19.78 -5.60
N TYR A 248 -4.61 -19.13 -4.43
CA TYR A 248 -5.45 -19.57 -3.32
C TYR A 248 -6.50 -18.55 -2.86
N GLY A 249 -6.46 -17.30 -3.36
CA GLY A 249 -7.31 -16.21 -2.86
C GLY A 249 -6.81 -15.60 -1.55
N PHE A 250 -7.48 -14.54 -1.11
CA PHE A 250 -7.07 -13.79 0.09
C PHE A 250 -7.59 -14.37 1.41
N ASP A 251 -8.58 -15.24 1.40
CA ASP A 251 -9.14 -15.90 2.58
C ASP A 251 -8.35 -17.13 3.04
N ASN A 252 -7.30 -17.51 2.30
CA ASN A 252 -6.49 -18.71 2.53
C ASN A 252 -5.32 -18.48 3.50
N ALA A 253 -5.01 -19.48 4.32
CA ALA A 253 -3.91 -19.46 5.29
C ALA A 253 -2.52 -19.34 4.62
N ALA A 254 -2.32 -19.92 3.42
CA ALA A 254 -1.08 -19.80 2.67
C ALA A 254 -0.83 -18.34 2.25
N THR A 255 -1.85 -17.66 1.77
CA THR A 255 -1.78 -16.23 1.44
C THR A 255 -1.51 -15.39 2.68
N ASP A 256 -2.17 -15.70 3.79
CA ASP A 256 -1.96 -15.03 5.06
C ASP A 256 -0.51 -15.14 5.55
N TYR A 257 0.08 -16.33 5.46
CA TYR A 257 1.49 -16.55 5.78
C TYR A 257 2.41 -15.76 4.84
N ALA A 258 2.19 -15.85 3.53
CA ALA A 258 3.01 -15.17 2.53
C ALA A 258 2.96 -13.64 2.69
N VAL A 259 1.78 -13.04 2.95
CA VAL A 259 1.62 -11.61 3.27
C VAL A 259 2.34 -11.25 4.57
N THR A 260 2.28 -12.12 5.59
CA THR A 260 3.02 -11.91 6.85
C THR A 260 4.52 -11.84 6.61
N VAL A 261 5.09 -12.74 5.80
CA VAL A 261 6.51 -12.72 5.42
C VAL A 261 6.84 -11.47 4.60
N ALA A 262 6.00 -11.11 3.63
CA ALA A 262 6.18 -9.93 2.78
C ALA A 262 6.20 -8.62 3.60
N LYS A 263 5.28 -8.45 4.56
CA LYS A 263 5.24 -7.26 5.45
C LYS A 263 6.50 -7.13 6.28
N VAL A 264 7.03 -8.23 6.81
CA VAL A 264 8.30 -8.20 7.56
C VAL A 264 9.48 -7.86 6.66
N ALA A 265 9.56 -8.47 5.47
CA ALA A 265 10.65 -8.24 4.53
C ALA A 265 10.64 -6.82 3.97
N ALA A 266 9.46 -6.32 3.54
CA ALA A 266 9.28 -4.97 3.03
C ALA A 266 9.55 -3.91 4.11
N GLY A 267 9.07 -4.11 5.35
CA GLY A 267 9.31 -3.18 6.44
C GLY A 267 10.80 -3.04 6.80
N ARG A 268 11.55 -4.13 6.79
CA ARG A 268 13.01 -4.08 6.98
C ARG A 268 13.70 -3.36 5.82
N ALA A 269 13.27 -3.61 4.58
CA ALA A 269 13.81 -2.94 3.40
C ALA A 269 13.53 -1.43 3.43
N VAL A 270 12.32 -1.00 3.81
CA VAL A 270 11.98 0.43 3.95
C VAL A 270 12.97 1.13 4.88
N GLY A 271 13.22 0.58 6.08
CA GLY A 271 14.15 1.17 7.04
C GLY A 271 15.57 1.32 6.48
N SER A 272 16.09 0.24 5.90
CA SER A 272 17.47 0.22 5.36
C SER A 272 17.62 1.10 4.11
N VAL A 273 16.76 0.89 3.11
CA VAL A 273 16.83 1.56 1.79
C VAL A 273 16.65 3.07 1.92
N THR A 274 15.64 3.52 2.67
CA THR A 274 15.39 4.96 2.83
C THR A 274 16.52 5.65 3.57
N THR A 275 17.11 5.00 4.59
CA THR A 275 18.27 5.53 5.31
C THR A 275 19.48 5.68 4.38
N ILE A 276 19.79 4.65 3.61
CA ILE A 276 20.91 4.68 2.65
C ILE A 276 20.66 5.76 1.58
N ALA A 277 19.45 5.83 1.02
CA ALA A 277 19.10 6.81 0.00
C ALA A 277 19.32 8.25 0.50
N HIS A 278 18.78 8.60 1.67
CA HIS A 278 18.98 9.92 2.28
C HIS A 278 20.44 10.21 2.60
N GLN A 279 21.17 9.24 3.11
CA GLN A 279 22.60 9.39 3.42
C GLN A 279 23.42 9.68 2.14
N LEU A 280 23.17 8.97 1.04
CA LEU A 280 23.92 9.14 -0.20
C LEU A 280 23.57 10.43 -0.95
N HIS A 281 22.36 10.97 -0.78
CA HIS A 281 21.99 12.30 -1.30
C HIS A 281 22.52 13.44 -0.43
N GLY A 282 22.76 13.21 0.86
CA GLY A 282 23.14 14.25 1.82
C GLY A 282 22.00 15.25 2.07
N ALA A 283 22.32 16.52 2.28
CA ALA A 283 21.34 17.54 2.65
C ALA A 283 20.17 17.69 1.65
N ILE A 284 20.43 17.57 0.34
CA ILE A 284 19.37 17.71 -0.67
C ILE A 284 18.32 16.59 -0.56
N GLY A 285 18.73 15.39 -0.13
CA GLY A 285 17.82 14.24 -0.02
C GLY A 285 16.74 14.37 1.07
N VAL A 286 16.93 15.29 2.04
CA VAL A 286 15.96 15.54 3.11
C VAL A 286 15.10 16.79 2.87
N THR A 287 15.27 17.45 1.73
CA THR A 287 14.47 18.61 1.34
C THR A 287 13.32 18.20 0.43
N VAL A 288 12.22 18.94 0.48
CA VAL A 288 11.06 18.76 -0.42
C VAL A 288 11.36 19.15 -1.87
N GLU A 289 12.46 19.83 -2.12
CA GLU A 289 12.92 20.24 -3.46
C GLU A 289 13.42 19.05 -4.28
N HIS A 290 13.95 18.01 -3.62
CA HIS A 290 14.42 16.80 -4.28
C HIS A 290 13.33 15.71 -4.27
N ARG A 291 13.11 15.06 -5.41
CA ARG A 291 12.05 14.06 -5.62
C ARG A 291 12.15 12.82 -4.72
N LEU A 292 13.30 12.55 -4.12
CA LEU A 292 13.55 11.36 -3.30
C LEU A 292 12.54 11.21 -2.15
N TRP A 293 12.19 12.31 -1.50
CA TRP A 293 11.26 12.29 -0.36
C TRP A 293 9.87 11.75 -0.75
N LEU A 294 9.39 12.01 -1.97
CA LEU A 294 8.11 11.51 -2.47
C LEU A 294 8.00 10.00 -2.34
N PHE A 295 9.06 9.29 -2.65
CA PHE A 295 9.10 7.83 -2.63
C PHE A 295 9.43 7.28 -1.25
N THR A 296 10.42 7.86 -0.57
CA THR A 296 10.83 7.39 0.75
C THR A 296 9.77 7.63 1.81
N MET A 297 9.03 8.76 1.75
CA MET A 297 7.97 9.05 2.70
C MET A 297 6.71 8.22 2.43
N ARG A 298 6.37 7.95 1.14
CA ARG A 298 5.32 6.99 0.80
C ARG A 298 5.64 5.59 1.33
N ALA A 299 6.83 5.09 1.05
CA ALA A 299 7.24 3.78 1.54
C ALA A 299 7.15 3.67 3.08
N ARG A 300 7.54 4.73 3.80
CA ARG A 300 7.46 4.80 5.27
C ARG A 300 6.03 4.93 5.79
N GLY A 301 5.16 5.68 5.10
CA GLY A 301 3.75 5.81 5.47
C GLY A 301 2.98 4.52 5.20
N TRP A 302 3.13 3.97 4.01
CA TRP A 302 2.37 2.80 3.57
C TRP A 302 2.72 1.51 4.32
N ILE A 303 3.99 1.35 4.76
CA ILE A 303 4.41 0.08 5.38
C ILE A 303 3.72 -0.18 6.72
N ASP A 304 3.26 0.84 7.39
CA ASP A 304 2.56 0.70 8.67
C ASP A 304 1.02 0.66 8.52
N ASP A 305 0.49 0.96 7.32
CA ASP A 305 -0.93 0.74 7.03
C ASP A 305 -1.28 -0.76 7.13
N PHE A 306 -2.47 -1.06 7.64
CA PHE A 306 -2.96 -2.44 7.83
C PHE A 306 -2.07 -3.32 8.73
N GLY A 307 -1.48 -2.72 9.73
CA GLY A 307 -0.60 -3.35 10.71
C GLY A 307 0.88 -3.08 10.49
N THR A 308 1.60 -2.92 11.59
CA THR A 308 3.01 -2.55 11.61
C THR A 308 3.93 -3.74 11.32
N THR A 309 5.15 -3.44 10.86
CA THR A 309 6.21 -4.45 10.67
C THR A 309 6.46 -5.26 11.95
N VAL A 310 6.38 -4.63 13.12
CA VAL A 310 6.62 -5.29 14.41
C VAL A 310 5.51 -6.28 14.76
N GLU A 311 4.25 -5.95 14.47
CA GLU A 311 3.11 -6.85 14.68
C GLU A 311 3.22 -8.10 13.81
N TYR A 312 3.54 -7.93 12.53
CA TYR A 312 3.76 -9.04 11.61
C TYR A 312 4.99 -9.87 11.98
N ALA A 313 6.08 -9.26 12.44
CA ALA A 313 7.25 -9.99 12.93
C ALA A 313 6.93 -10.83 14.19
N ARG A 314 6.15 -10.28 15.12
CA ARG A 314 5.67 -11.02 16.31
C ARG A 314 4.74 -12.17 15.90
N ARG A 315 3.89 -11.97 14.91
CA ARG A 315 3.01 -13.00 14.38
C ARG A 315 3.84 -14.14 13.76
N LEU A 316 4.80 -13.83 12.90
CA LEU A 316 5.70 -14.81 12.29
C LEU A 316 6.50 -15.59 13.36
N GLY A 317 7.00 -14.89 14.37
CA GLY A 317 7.68 -15.49 15.52
C GLY A 317 6.80 -16.48 16.29
N ARG A 318 5.52 -16.16 16.51
CA ARG A 318 4.57 -17.08 17.15
C ARG A 318 4.30 -18.33 16.31
N ILE A 319 4.17 -18.19 14.99
CA ILE A 319 4.01 -19.31 14.07
C ILE A 319 5.23 -20.24 14.16
N ALA A 320 6.44 -19.68 14.10
CA ALA A 320 7.68 -20.45 14.19
C ALA A 320 7.84 -21.17 15.54
N LEU A 321 7.50 -20.51 16.66
CA LEU A 321 7.59 -21.10 18.01
C LEU A 321 6.53 -22.17 18.27
N ALA A 322 5.40 -22.13 17.57
CA ALA A 322 4.35 -23.13 17.70
C ALA A 322 4.59 -24.40 16.83
N ALA A 323 5.54 -24.36 15.90
CA ALA A 323 5.86 -25.48 15.04
C ALA A 323 6.81 -26.46 15.74
N ASP A 324 6.61 -27.77 15.50
CA ASP A 324 7.51 -28.83 16.00
C ASP A 324 8.93 -28.66 15.47
N ASP A 325 9.06 -28.27 14.21
CA ASP A 325 10.31 -27.88 13.57
C ASP A 325 10.16 -26.48 12.93
N PRO A 326 10.74 -25.42 13.53
CA PRO A 326 10.66 -24.06 12.98
C PRO A 326 11.24 -23.95 11.55
N TRP A 327 12.15 -24.84 11.14
CA TRP A 327 12.71 -24.83 9.81
C TRP A 327 11.67 -25.21 8.75
N GLN A 328 10.74 -26.10 9.09
CA GLN A 328 9.62 -26.44 8.19
C GLN A 328 8.73 -25.24 7.87
N VAL A 329 8.56 -24.31 8.80
CA VAL A 329 7.80 -23.07 8.55
C VAL A 329 8.46 -22.21 7.47
N VAL A 330 9.80 -22.29 7.35
CA VAL A 330 10.56 -21.49 6.36
C VAL A 330 10.52 -22.14 4.97
N ILE A 331 10.59 -23.47 4.88
CA ILE A 331 10.74 -24.19 3.61
C ILE A 331 9.44 -24.76 3.04
N SER A 332 8.42 -24.92 3.87
CA SER A 332 7.08 -25.34 3.45
C SER A 332 6.08 -24.28 3.91
N CYS A 333 5.33 -23.70 2.97
CA CYS A 333 4.17 -22.90 3.34
C CYS A 333 3.29 -23.74 4.30
N PRO A 334 2.86 -23.22 5.47
CA PRO A 334 2.01 -23.98 6.37
C PRO A 334 0.77 -24.46 5.61
N GLU A 335 0.55 -25.77 5.58
CA GLU A 335 -0.71 -26.31 5.07
C GLU A 335 -1.85 -25.78 5.92
N PRO A 336 -2.98 -25.39 5.32
CA PRO A 336 -4.17 -24.99 6.07
C PRO A 336 -4.64 -26.19 6.89
N ARG A 337 -4.65 -26.02 8.23
CA ARG A 337 -5.26 -27.00 9.15
C ARG A 337 -6.74 -26.78 9.22
#